data_a8d1890c757582cdce32588a85a70e94
#
_entry.id   a8d1890c757582cdce32588a85a70e94
#
_cell.length_a   1.000
_cell.length_b   1.000
_cell.length_c   1.000
_cell.angle_alpha   90.00
_cell.angle_beta   90.00
_cell.angle_gamma   90.00
#
_symmetry.space_group_name_H-M   'P 1'
#
loop_
_entity.id
_entity.type
_entity.pdbx_description
1 polymer ?
#
loop_
_entity_poly.entity_id
_entity_poly.type
_entity_poly.pdbx_seq_one_letter_code
_entity_poly.pdbx_strand_id
1 'polypeptide(L)'
;MEKLKRVILLCFSIFMFSSTLEASEITTEIIEQARESVVLLQVSTVDNPGITTPTATCAGAVVTKEGYIVTNYHCVHDQKSIKLYYFDDDDWGDYSVEVIGIDPLADLALLKVLNRKGKDVPFLRFAGKSEIKLGEEVFALGHPMGMVFSLSKGIISSTERYARHPYIKALQTDAAINKGNSGGPLLNSKGEIVGINSLLVSRGNSNAGVGIAIRSDIVRNSVAQMITTGKADRPALGIMIIPLWGKKSQLDKISKDFPTITVTIPNTYGLLMNDEKYVDKTIPKGLRPWDTIIGIDNTFINNGVEFSDKLINYHIGDRINVSIIRDKRFLRIKDVLVKVLHIDADKMYCTGVKIPPLKPEIKKP
;
A
#
# COMPACT_ATOMS: atom_id res chain seq x y z
N MET A 1 58.55 -14.97 26.43
CA MET A 1 57.17 -15.44 26.46
C MET A 1 56.13 -14.32 26.46
N GLU A 2 56.33 -13.23 27.16
CA GLU A 2 55.38 -12.11 27.21
C GLU A 2 55.27 -11.34 25.89
N LYS A 3 56.35 -11.10 25.16
CA LYS A 3 56.29 -10.45 23.84
C LYS A 3 55.50 -11.26 22.80
N LEU A 4 55.58 -12.60 22.86
CA LEU A 4 54.82 -13.47 21.95
C LEU A 4 53.32 -13.46 22.26
N LYS A 5 52.95 -13.37 23.55
CA LYS A 5 51.53 -13.23 23.98
C LYS A 5 50.91 -11.90 23.52
N ARG A 6 51.68 -10.79 23.55
CA ARG A 6 51.22 -9.48 23.07
C ARG A 6 51.01 -9.45 21.55
N VAL A 7 51.85 -10.11 20.77
CA VAL A 7 51.72 -10.19 19.33
C VAL A 7 50.52 -11.07 18.96
N ILE A 8 50.26 -12.17 19.66
CA ILE A 8 49.12 -13.06 19.44
C ILE A 8 47.80 -12.31 19.82
N LEU A 9 47.80 -11.53 20.91
CA LEU A 9 46.65 -10.74 21.30
C LEU A 9 46.32 -9.58 20.33
N LEU A 10 47.37 -8.97 19.73
CA LEU A 10 47.19 -7.93 18.72
C LEU A 10 46.69 -8.50 17.38
N CYS A 11 47.16 -9.68 16.98
CA CYS A 11 46.67 -10.37 15.79
C CYS A 11 45.23 -10.87 15.98
N PHE A 12 44.84 -11.30 17.18
CA PHE A 12 43.48 -11.73 17.47
C PHE A 12 42.47 -10.54 17.52
N SER A 13 42.91 -9.36 18.01
CA SER A 13 42.09 -8.14 17.98
C SER A 13 41.94 -7.58 16.56
N ILE A 14 42.90 -7.73 15.67
CA ILE A 14 42.79 -7.32 14.27
C ILE A 14 41.89 -8.30 13.50
N PHE A 15 41.89 -9.59 13.83
CA PHE A 15 41.02 -10.58 13.19
C PHE A 15 39.54 -10.50 13.64
N MET A 16 39.28 -9.98 14.83
CA MET A 16 37.91 -9.80 15.34
C MET A 16 37.23 -8.50 14.81
N PHE A 17 37.99 -7.59 14.20
CA PHE A 17 37.46 -6.34 13.63
C PHE A 17 37.24 -6.38 12.12
N SER A 18 37.54 -7.49 11.46
CA SER A 18 37.24 -7.72 10.03
C SER A 18 35.97 -8.53 9.80
N SER A 19 35.01 -8.57 10.73
CA SER A 19 33.63 -8.72 10.35
C SER A 19 33.23 -7.38 9.71
N THR A 20 33.64 -7.21 8.45
CA THR A 20 33.04 -6.23 7.56
C THR A 20 31.53 -6.39 7.70
N LEU A 21 30.88 -5.39 8.29
CA LEU A 21 29.50 -5.13 7.98
C LEU A 21 29.49 -4.94 6.46
N GLU A 22 29.34 -6.00 5.71
CA GLU A 22 28.90 -5.90 4.32
C GLU A 22 27.49 -5.32 4.40
N ALA A 23 27.42 -4.00 4.41
CA ALA A 23 26.25 -3.33 3.91
C ALA A 23 26.07 -3.93 2.52
N SER A 24 25.06 -4.78 2.33
CA SER A 24 24.80 -5.40 1.03
C SER A 24 24.39 -4.28 0.10
N GLU A 25 25.38 -3.67 -0.56
CA GLU A 25 25.08 -2.78 -1.67
C GLU A 25 24.35 -3.60 -2.71
N ILE A 26 23.21 -3.07 -3.19
CA ILE A 26 22.54 -3.68 -4.33
C ILE A 26 23.55 -3.75 -5.48
N THR A 27 23.82 -4.93 -5.96
CA THR A 27 24.73 -5.10 -7.09
C THR A 27 24.02 -4.70 -8.38
N THR A 28 24.78 -4.24 -9.36
CA THR A 28 24.27 -3.95 -10.71
C THR A 28 23.49 -5.15 -11.26
N GLU A 29 23.97 -6.37 -10.98
CA GLU A 29 23.34 -7.61 -11.40
C GLU A 29 21.92 -7.79 -10.82
N ILE A 30 21.72 -7.49 -9.54
CA ILE A 30 20.37 -7.54 -8.91
C ILE A 30 19.43 -6.52 -9.55
N ILE A 31 19.94 -5.33 -9.88
CA ILE A 31 19.14 -4.28 -10.56
C ILE A 31 18.74 -4.73 -11.96
N GLU A 32 19.70 -5.29 -12.73
CA GLU A 32 19.43 -5.77 -14.08
C GLU A 32 18.38 -6.90 -14.08
N GLN A 33 18.51 -7.88 -13.17
CA GLN A 33 17.51 -8.94 -13.00
C GLN A 33 16.14 -8.38 -12.58
N ALA A 34 16.11 -7.41 -11.67
CA ALA A 34 14.87 -6.79 -11.24
C ALA A 34 14.18 -6.02 -12.39
N ARG A 35 14.95 -5.39 -13.26
CA ARG A 35 14.46 -4.61 -14.41
C ARG A 35 13.65 -5.49 -15.38
N GLU A 36 14.05 -6.73 -15.61
CA GLU A 36 13.33 -7.68 -16.45
C GLU A 36 11.92 -8.02 -15.92
N SER A 37 11.71 -7.81 -14.63
CA SER A 37 10.41 -8.02 -13.97
C SER A 37 9.56 -6.75 -13.86
N VAL A 38 10.03 -5.62 -14.42
CA VAL A 38 9.29 -4.35 -14.42
C VAL A 38 8.74 -4.10 -15.82
N VAL A 39 7.48 -3.70 -15.90
CA VAL A 39 6.81 -3.42 -17.17
C VAL A 39 6.43 -1.95 -17.29
N LEU A 40 6.48 -1.45 -18.51
CA LEU A 40 5.93 -0.18 -18.90
C LEU A 40 4.44 -0.35 -19.25
N LEU A 41 3.58 0.48 -18.68
CA LEU A 41 2.17 0.57 -19.03
C LEU A 41 1.91 1.92 -19.71
N GLN A 42 1.46 1.88 -20.94
CA GLN A 42 0.91 3.03 -21.66
C GLN A 42 -0.61 2.92 -21.68
N VAL A 43 -1.28 3.90 -21.10
CA VAL A 43 -2.73 3.88 -20.90
C VAL A 43 -3.40 5.03 -21.64
N SER A 44 -4.61 4.80 -22.12
CA SER A 44 -5.39 5.81 -22.85
C SER A 44 -6.86 5.79 -22.45
N THR A 45 -7.41 6.98 -22.23
CA THR A 45 -8.85 7.20 -22.00
C THR A 45 -9.65 7.26 -23.30
N VAL A 46 -8.97 7.27 -24.46
CA VAL A 46 -9.60 7.36 -25.78
C VAL A 46 -9.48 6.02 -26.49
N ASP A 47 -10.63 5.48 -26.90
CA ASP A 47 -10.70 4.29 -27.74
C ASP A 47 -10.62 4.68 -29.22
N ASN A 48 -9.42 5.01 -29.67
CA ASN A 48 -9.19 5.33 -31.07
C ASN A 48 -7.90 4.66 -31.58
N PRO A 49 -8.00 3.64 -32.43
CA PRO A 49 -6.84 2.95 -33.00
C PRO A 49 -5.83 3.84 -33.72
N GLY A 50 -6.26 5.05 -34.15
CA GLY A 50 -5.41 6.03 -34.82
C GLY A 50 -4.64 6.97 -33.87
N ILE A 51 -4.95 6.97 -32.55
CA ILE A 51 -4.23 7.81 -31.58
C ILE A 51 -3.11 6.98 -30.98
N THR A 52 -1.89 7.22 -31.40
CA THR A 52 -0.68 6.52 -30.95
C THR A 52 -0.08 7.12 -29.68
N THR A 53 -0.55 8.30 -29.24
CA THR A 53 -0.01 8.96 -28.04
C THR A 53 -0.77 8.50 -26.79
N PRO A 54 -0.09 7.86 -25.82
CA PRO A 54 -0.71 7.47 -24.55
C PRO A 54 -1.13 8.72 -23.75
N THR A 55 -2.26 8.64 -23.06
CA THR A 55 -2.73 9.71 -22.17
C THR A 55 -1.89 9.78 -20.90
N ALA A 56 -1.38 8.63 -20.46
CA ALA A 56 -0.49 8.54 -19.31
C ALA A 56 0.43 7.29 -19.40
N THR A 57 1.50 7.36 -18.64
CA THR A 57 2.48 6.28 -18.48
C THR A 57 2.54 5.87 -17.02
N CYS A 58 2.53 4.56 -16.78
CA CYS A 58 2.70 3.94 -15.46
C CYS A 58 3.74 2.81 -15.54
N ALA A 59 4.07 2.26 -14.41
CA ALA A 59 4.86 1.05 -14.28
C ALA A 59 4.03 -0.09 -13.70
N GLY A 60 4.56 -1.31 -13.80
CA GLY A 60 4.04 -2.49 -13.12
C GLY A 60 5.18 -3.41 -12.72
N ALA A 61 4.93 -4.29 -11.76
CA ALA A 61 5.89 -5.30 -11.32
C ALA A 61 5.30 -6.70 -11.48
N VAL A 62 6.02 -7.60 -12.15
CA VAL A 62 5.68 -9.03 -12.20
C VAL A 62 5.95 -9.63 -10.83
N VAL A 63 4.95 -10.24 -10.21
CA VAL A 63 5.01 -10.69 -8.81
C VAL A 63 4.80 -12.18 -8.61
N THR A 64 4.51 -12.91 -9.69
CA THR A 64 4.40 -14.38 -9.66
C THR A 64 4.97 -14.99 -10.94
N LYS A 65 5.38 -16.25 -10.84
CA LYS A 65 5.88 -17.03 -12.00
C LYS A 65 4.81 -17.23 -13.09
N GLU A 66 3.54 -17.15 -12.74
CA GLU A 66 2.42 -17.21 -13.68
C GLU A 66 2.25 -15.91 -14.48
N GLY A 67 3.07 -14.88 -14.19
CA GLY A 67 3.06 -13.59 -14.89
C GLY A 67 1.94 -12.66 -14.44
N TYR A 68 1.50 -12.71 -13.19
CA TYR A 68 0.65 -11.69 -12.63
C TYR A 68 1.46 -10.41 -12.36
N ILE A 69 0.89 -9.28 -12.76
CA ILE A 69 1.53 -7.97 -12.66
C ILE A 69 0.73 -7.10 -11.73
N VAL A 70 1.37 -6.55 -10.70
CA VAL A 70 0.77 -5.53 -9.84
C VAL A 70 1.10 -4.14 -10.37
N THR A 71 0.10 -3.26 -10.36
CA THR A 71 0.23 -1.83 -10.67
C THR A 71 -0.70 -1.01 -9.78
N ASN A 72 -0.77 0.31 -9.96
CA ASN A 72 -1.75 1.11 -9.26
C ASN A 72 -3.14 1.04 -9.92
N TYR A 73 -4.19 1.16 -9.10
CA TYR A 73 -5.56 1.20 -9.58
C TYR A 73 -5.83 2.42 -10.46
N HIS A 74 -5.31 3.60 -10.08
CA HIS A 74 -5.46 4.81 -10.89
C HIS A 74 -4.82 4.72 -12.28
N CYS A 75 -3.88 3.80 -12.49
CA CYS A 75 -3.26 3.56 -13.79
C CYS A 75 -4.17 2.81 -14.75
N VAL A 76 -5.14 2.06 -14.25
CA VAL A 76 -6.03 1.20 -15.06
C VAL A 76 -7.50 1.64 -15.01
N HIS A 77 -7.85 2.42 -13.99
CA HIS A 77 -9.21 2.92 -13.82
C HIS A 77 -9.58 3.87 -14.94
N ASP A 78 -10.77 3.68 -15.53
CA ASP A 78 -11.30 4.46 -16.65
C ASP A 78 -10.45 4.44 -17.93
N GLN A 79 -9.49 3.53 -18.03
CA GLN A 79 -8.73 3.41 -19.27
C GLN A 79 -9.48 2.58 -20.31
N LYS A 80 -9.45 3.04 -21.56
CA LYS A 80 -10.03 2.35 -22.72
C LYS A 80 -9.05 1.37 -23.34
N SER A 81 -7.75 1.66 -23.24
CA SER A 81 -6.71 0.76 -23.69
C SER A 81 -5.52 0.76 -22.72
N ILE A 82 -4.91 -0.40 -22.56
CA ILE A 82 -3.69 -0.62 -21.80
C ILE A 82 -2.73 -1.36 -22.70
N LYS A 83 -1.62 -0.73 -23.04
CA LYS A 83 -0.49 -1.36 -23.75
C LYS A 83 0.60 -1.63 -22.73
N LEU A 84 1.17 -2.83 -22.79
CA LEU A 84 2.20 -3.30 -21.87
C LEU A 84 3.46 -3.66 -22.65
N TYR A 85 4.62 -3.29 -22.09
CA TYR A 85 5.91 -3.56 -22.67
C TYR A 85 6.87 -4.10 -21.60
N TYR A 86 7.57 -5.18 -21.92
CA TYR A 86 8.66 -5.70 -21.10
C TYR A 86 9.98 -5.06 -21.52
N PHE A 87 10.99 -5.15 -20.63
CA PHE A 87 12.31 -4.57 -20.88
C PHE A 87 13.05 -5.24 -22.05
N ASP A 88 12.90 -6.54 -22.19
CA ASP A 88 13.60 -7.39 -23.16
C ASP A 88 12.86 -7.56 -24.49
N ASP A 89 11.78 -6.79 -24.72
CA ASP A 89 11.02 -6.90 -25.95
C ASP A 89 11.66 -6.09 -27.08
N ASP A 90 12.26 -6.79 -28.04
CA ASP A 90 12.84 -6.19 -29.25
C ASP A 90 11.76 -5.51 -30.12
N ASP A 91 10.52 -5.97 -30.07
CA ASP A 91 9.41 -5.58 -30.93
C ASP A 91 8.24 -4.98 -30.15
N TRP A 92 8.46 -4.11 -29.20
CA TRP A 92 7.34 -3.40 -28.51
C TRP A 92 6.02 -4.20 -28.54
N GLY A 93 6.06 -5.39 -27.90
CA GLY A 93 5.04 -6.43 -28.08
C GLY A 93 3.62 -5.92 -27.84
N ASP A 94 2.73 -6.26 -28.75
CA ASP A 94 1.30 -5.95 -28.61
C ASP A 94 0.65 -7.02 -27.70
N TYR A 95 0.83 -6.85 -26.40
CA TYR A 95 0.28 -7.76 -25.42
C TYR A 95 -1.16 -7.41 -25.05
N SER A 96 -2.04 -8.40 -25.14
CA SER A 96 -3.39 -8.30 -24.58
C SER A 96 -3.31 -8.40 -23.07
N VAL A 97 -3.86 -7.41 -22.38
CA VAL A 97 -3.81 -7.30 -20.91
C VAL A 97 -5.22 -7.36 -20.37
N GLU A 98 -5.42 -8.19 -19.35
CA GLU A 98 -6.67 -8.29 -18.60
C GLU A 98 -6.47 -7.78 -17.18
N VAL A 99 -7.44 -7.00 -16.67
CA VAL A 99 -7.50 -6.61 -15.26
C VAL A 99 -8.16 -7.75 -14.48
N ILE A 100 -7.36 -8.51 -13.74
CA ILE A 100 -7.79 -9.68 -12.96
C ILE A 100 -8.49 -9.27 -11.67
N GLY A 101 -8.05 -8.16 -11.07
CA GLY A 101 -8.63 -7.70 -9.83
C GLY A 101 -8.20 -6.29 -9.45
N ILE A 102 -8.93 -5.72 -8.50
CA ILE A 102 -8.73 -4.35 -8.04
C ILE A 102 -8.79 -4.23 -6.52
N ASP A 103 -8.03 -3.29 -6.00
CA ASP A 103 -8.07 -2.80 -4.63
C ASP A 103 -8.05 -1.25 -4.64
N PRO A 104 -9.20 -0.61 -4.85
CA PRO A 104 -9.26 0.84 -4.96
C PRO A 104 -8.80 1.56 -3.69
N LEU A 105 -8.99 0.94 -2.52
CA LEU A 105 -8.57 1.53 -1.25
C LEU A 105 -7.06 1.64 -1.13
N ALA A 106 -6.34 0.58 -1.52
CA ALA A 106 -4.88 0.55 -1.51
C ALA A 106 -4.28 1.13 -2.80
N ASP A 107 -5.10 1.62 -3.73
CA ASP A 107 -4.66 2.07 -5.05
C ASP A 107 -3.87 0.97 -5.79
N LEU A 108 -4.36 -0.28 -5.78
CA LEU A 108 -3.72 -1.41 -6.45
C LEU A 108 -4.64 -2.05 -7.48
N ALA A 109 -4.04 -2.58 -8.55
CA ALA A 109 -4.69 -3.43 -9.53
C ALA A 109 -3.77 -4.61 -9.89
N LEU A 110 -4.37 -5.72 -10.26
CA LEU A 110 -3.69 -6.92 -10.71
C LEU A 110 -4.02 -7.17 -12.18
N LEU A 111 -2.98 -7.31 -12.97
CA LEU A 111 -3.08 -7.55 -14.41
C LEU A 111 -2.56 -8.94 -14.77
N LYS A 112 -3.01 -9.45 -15.91
CA LYS A 112 -2.51 -10.67 -16.53
C LYS A 112 -2.30 -10.44 -18.03
N VAL A 113 -1.17 -10.87 -18.55
CA VAL A 113 -0.93 -10.91 -19.99
C VAL A 113 -1.48 -12.22 -20.54
N LEU A 114 -2.31 -12.15 -21.58
CA LEU A 114 -3.04 -13.29 -22.12
C LEU A 114 -2.30 -14.01 -23.26
N ASN A 115 -1.49 -13.30 -24.04
CA ASN A 115 -0.92 -13.79 -25.29
C ASN A 115 0.61 -13.89 -25.32
N ARG A 116 1.26 -13.81 -24.16
CA ARG A 116 2.72 -14.06 -24.09
C ARG A 116 3.02 -15.54 -24.29
N LYS A 117 3.65 -15.88 -25.41
CA LYS A 117 4.04 -17.25 -25.74
C LYS A 117 5.48 -17.53 -25.31
N GLY A 118 5.68 -18.58 -24.52
CA GLY A 118 6.92 -19.39 -24.53
C GLY A 118 8.13 -18.83 -23.77
N LYS A 119 8.07 -17.68 -23.09
CA LYS A 119 9.16 -17.24 -22.20
C LYS A 119 8.69 -17.20 -20.75
N ASP A 120 9.43 -17.83 -19.87
CA ASP A 120 9.27 -17.61 -18.43
C ASP A 120 9.53 -16.12 -18.14
N VAL A 121 8.64 -15.50 -17.36
CA VAL A 121 8.81 -14.12 -16.95
C VAL A 121 9.51 -14.10 -15.60
N PRO A 122 10.64 -13.44 -15.46
CA PRO A 122 11.22 -13.20 -14.15
C PRO A 122 10.19 -12.48 -13.27
N PHE A 123 10.19 -12.75 -11.98
CA PHE A 123 9.28 -12.11 -11.04
C PHE A 123 9.98 -11.67 -9.76
N LEU A 124 9.51 -10.59 -9.18
CA LEU A 124 10.02 -10.04 -7.93
C LEU A 124 9.34 -10.69 -6.73
N ARG A 125 10.12 -10.93 -5.69
CA ARG A 125 9.60 -11.41 -4.40
C ARG A 125 9.24 -10.22 -3.50
N PHE A 126 8.30 -10.44 -2.58
CA PHE A 126 7.98 -9.45 -1.57
C PHE A 126 8.88 -9.62 -0.35
N ALA A 127 9.49 -8.54 0.11
CA ALA A 127 10.22 -8.51 1.37
C ALA A 127 9.31 -8.85 2.57
N GLY A 128 9.88 -9.49 3.58
CA GLY A 128 9.20 -9.75 4.84
C GLY A 128 8.95 -8.45 5.62
N LYS A 129 7.86 -8.40 6.41
CA LYS A 129 7.53 -7.22 7.22
C LYS A 129 8.66 -6.79 8.16
N SER A 130 9.41 -7.74 8.73
CA SER A 130 10.55 -7.49 9.63
C SER A 130 11.78 -6.92 8.93
N GLU A 131 11.83 -7.01 7.62
CA GLU A 131 12.94 -6.52 6.77
C GLU A 131 12.76 -5.06 6.36
N ILE A 132 11.59 -4.47 6.61
CA ILE A 132 11.28 -3.07 6.29
C ILE A 132 11.65 -2.20 7.49
N LYS A 133 12.76 -1.46 7.39
CA LYS A 133 13.30 -0.66 8.49
C LYS A 133 13.51 0.79 8.08
N LEU A 134 13.36 1.70 9.05
CA LEU A 134 13.70 3.11 8.88
C LEU A 134 15.19 3.25 8.54
N GLY A 135 15.51 4.07 7.55
CA GLY A 135 16.87 4.33 7.09
C GLY A 135 17.45 3.27 6.16
N GLU A 136 16.71 2.19 5.85
CA GLU A 136 17.13 1.18 4.88
C GLU A 136 17.18 1.76 3.47
N GLU A 137 18.23 1.42 2.71
CA GLU A 137 18.34 1.83 1.30
C GLU A 137 17.26 1.17 0.45
N VAL A 138 16.69 1.98 -0.44
CA VAL A 138 15.66 1.53 -1.39
C VAL A 138 15.88 2.09 -2.79
N PHE A 139 15.34 1.36 -3.76
CA PHE A 139 15.52 1.63 -5.18
C PHE A 139 14.15 1.60 -5.86
N ALA A 140 13.74 2.74 -6.43
CA ALA A 140 12.50 2.82 -7.18
C ALA A 140 12.80 2.61 -8.67
N LEU A 141 12.14 1.61 -9.27
CA LEU A 141 12.17 1.34 -10.70
C LEU A 141 10.86 1.77 -11.35
N GLY A 142 10.96 2.35 -12.55
CA GLY A 142 9.79 2.77 -13.32
C GLY A 142 10.15 3.56 -14.57
N HIS A 143 9.22 4.40 -15.03
CA HIS A 143 9.30 5.09 -16.31
C HIS A 143 9.02 6.60 -16.15
N PRO A 144 9.79 7.32 -15.30
CA PRO A 144 9.51 8.71 -14.98
C PRO A 144 9.52 9.58 -16.23
N MET A 145 8.45 10.37 -16.42
CA MET A 145 8.31 11.30 -17.57
C MET A 145 8.52 10.65 -18.95
N GLY A 146 8.20 9.36 -19.07
CA GLY A 146 8.39 8.58 -20.32
C GLY A 146 9.82 8.10 -20.55
N MET A 147 10.76 8.37 -19.65
CA MET A 147 12.11 7.79 -19.68
C MET A 147 12.02 6.35 -19.17
N VAL A 148 12.10 5.43 -20.11
CA VAL A 148 11.87 4.00 -19.83
C VAL A 148 12.97 3.39 -18.96
N PHE A 149 12.56 2.52 -18.02
CA PHE A 149 13.41 1.73 -17.14
C PHE A 149 14.45 2.54 -16.34
N SER A 150 13.99 3.62 -15.70
CA SER A 150 14.83 4.47 -14.86
C SER A 150 14.85 3.98 -13.41
N LEU A 151 16.01 4.12 -12.79
CA LEU A 151 16.26 3.80 -11.38
C LEU A 151 16.48 5.08 -10.58
N SER A 152 15.87 5.18 -9.41
CA SER A 152 16.24 6.18 -8.40
C SER A 152 16.52 5.51 -7.06
N LYS A 153 17.55 6.01 -6.34
CA LYS A 153 17.98 5.52 -5.03
C LYS A 153 17.59 6.50 -3.93
N GLY A 154 17.25 5.98 -2.78
CA GLY A 154 16.98 6.73 -1.55
C GLY A 154 16.93 5.81 -0.34
N ILE A 155 16.24 6.24 0.72
CA ILE A 155 16.04 5.45 1.94
C ILE A 155 14.55 5.37 2.31
N ILE A 156 14.21 4.46 3.19
CA ILE A 156 12.92 4.48 3.89
C ILE A 156 12.96 5.60 4.93
N SER A 157 12.28 6.72 4.64
CA SER A 157 12.21 7.88 5.51
C SER A 157 11.15 7.74 6.61
N SER A 158 10.17 6.83 6.45
CA SER A 158 9.18 6.44 7.48
C SER A 158 8.50 5.12 7.11
N THR A 159 8.30 4.28 8.10
CA THR A 159 7.52 3.02 7.99
C THR A 159 6.07 3.17 8.41
N GLU A 160 5.72 4.33 8.99
CA GLU A 160 4.43 4.61 9.62
C GLU A 160 3.71 5.76 8.91
N ARG A 161 3.36 5.56 7.64
CA ARG A 161 2.50 6.46 6.88
C ARG A 161 1.21 5.75 6.48
N TYR A 162 0.21 6.56 6.10
CA TYR A 162 -1.04 6.07 5.55
C TYR A 162 -1.22 6.58 4.13
N ALA A 163 -1.61 5.66 3.26
CA ALA A 163 -2.02 6.00 1.92
C ALA A 163 -3.53 6.24 1.94
N ARG A 164 -3.97 7.51 1.86
CA ARG A 164 -5.37 7.93 1.69
C ARG A 164 -6.37 7.45 2.75
N HIS A 165 -6.16 6.30 3.36
CA HIS A 165 -7.05 5.69 4.35
C HIS A 165 -6.23 5.11 5.52
N PRO A 166 -6.72 5.20 6.77
CA PRO A 166 -6.03 4.68 7.95
C PRO A 166 -5.79 3.15 7.92
N TYR A 167 -6.47 2.42 7.06
CA TYR A 167 -6.26 0.98 6.86
C TYR A 167 -5.09 0.64 5.94
N ILE A 168 -4.57 1.60 5.18
CA ILE A 168 -3.52 1.33 4.19
C ILE A 168 -2.20 1.89 4.67
N LYS A 169 -1.37 1.01 5.19
CA LYS A 169 0.01 1.35 5.55
C LYS A 169 0.84 1.62 4.32
N ALA A 170 1.64 2.67 4.42
CA ALA A 170 2.55 3.10 3.38
C ALA A 170 3.92 3.41 3.94
N LEU A 171 4.91 3.36 3.08
CA LEU A 171 6.28 3.80 3.32
C LEU A 171 6.46 5.20 2.77
N GLN A 172 7.24 6.00 3.47
CA GLN A 172 7.79 7.24 2.91
C GLN A 172 9.22 6.98 2.49
N THR A 173 9.62 7.50 1.33
CA THR A 173 10.99 7.46 0.82
C THR A 173 11.38 8.82 0.25
N ASP A 174 12.66 9.12 0.25
CA ASP A 174 13.25 10.25 -0.47
C ASP A 174 13.76 9.86 -1.87
N ALA A 175 13.73 8.57 -2.21
CA ALA A 175 13.91 8.14 -3.61
C ALA A 175 12.95 8.92 -4.52
N ALA A 176 13.44 9.35 -5.69
CA ALA A 176 12.66 10.18 -6.59
C ALA A 176 11.48 9.42 -7.20
N ILE A 177 10.28 9.67 -6.68
CA ILE A 177 9.02 9.16 -7.23
C ILE A 177 8.35 10.26 -8.04
N ASN A 178 8.27 10.06 -9.35
CA ASN A 178 7.67 10.99 -10.33
C ASN A 178 6.57 10.29 -11.15
N LYS A 179 5.84 11.07 -11.96
CA LYS A 179 4.86 10.53 -12.92
C LYS A 179 5.54 9.49 -13.82
N GLY A 180 4.98 8.29 -13.90
CA GLY A 180 5.55 7.13 -14.59
C GLY A 180 6.14 6.07 -13.68
N ASN A 181 6.52 6.41 -12.42
CA ASN A 181 6.94 5.42 -11.43
C ASN A 181 5.76 4.76 -10.70
N SER A 182 4.55 5.32 -10.81
CA SER A 182 3.33 4.76 -10.21
C SER A 182 3.10 3.33 -10.69
N GLY A 183 2.88 2.41 -9.74
CA GLY A 183 2.70 0.98 -9.98
C GLY A 183 4.01 0.18 -10.06
N GLY A 184 5.16 0.86 -10.21
CA GLY A 184 6.48 0.22 -10.17
C GLY A 184 6.92 -0.14 -8.75
N PRO A 185 7.89 -1.06 -8.62
CA PRO A 185 8.36 -1.52 -7.33
C PRO A 185 9.29 -0.48 -6.65
N LEU A 186 9.22 -0.45 -5.32
CA LEU A 186 10.28 0.04 -4.44
C LEU A 186 10.99 -1.19 -3.88
N LEU A 187 12.27 -1.35 -4.17
CA LEU A 187 13.08 -2.52 -3.85
C LEU A 187 14.05 -2.25 -2.71
N ASN A 188 14.38 -3.28 -1.93
CA ASN A 188 15.51 -3.27 -1.01
C ASN A 188 16.81 -3.67 -1.75
N SER A 189 17.94 -3.72 -1.02
CA SER A 189 19.24 -4.11 -1.54
C SER A 189 19.33 -5.58 -2.02
N LYS A 190 18.34 -6.42 -1.69
CA LYS A 190 18.25 -7.81 -2.18
C LYS A 190 17.38 -7.93 -3.45
N GLY A 191 16.86 -6.83 -3.99
CA GLY A 191 15.94 -6.83 -5.12
C GLY A 191 14.50 -7.26 -4.76
N GLU A 192 14.14 -7.25 -3.48
CA GLU A 192 12.80 -7.63 -3.02
C GLU A 192 11.91 -6.40 -2.91
N ILE A 193 10.62 -6.55 -3.22
CA ILE A 193 9.62 -5.49 -3.13
C ILE A 193 9.35 -5.14 -1.67
N VAL A 194 9.72 -3.94 -1.22
CA VAL A 194 9.31 -3.37 0.06
C VAL A 194 8.00 -2.58 -0.07
N GLY A 195 7.67 -2.11 -1.27
CA GLY A 195 6.41 -1.42 -1.56
C GLY A 195 6.16 -1.23 -3.05
N ILE A 196 4.95 -0.76 -3.40
CA ILE A 196 4.57 -0.31 -4.74
C ILE A 196 4.41 1.20 -4.72
N ASN A 197 5.16 1.89 -5.57
CA ASN A 197 5.16 3.35 -5.66
C ASN A 197 3.77 3.88 -6.04
N SER A 198 3.29 4.93 -5.37
CA SER A 198 2.02 5.59 -5.69
C SER A 198 2.13 7.10 -5.60
N LEU A 199 2.01 7.77 -6.73
CA LEU A 199 2.07 9.22 -6.81
C LEU A 199 0.79 9.89 -6.29
N LEU A 200 -0.37 9.21 -6.36
CA LEU A 200 -1.64 9.77 -5.88
C LEU A 200 -1.65 10.09 -4.39
N VAL A 201 -0.76 9.46 -3.63
CA VAL A 201 -0.64 9.66 -2.20
C VAL A 201 0.34 10.80 -1.86
N SER A 202 1.19 11.18 -2.81
CA SER A 202 2.13 12.30 -2.66
C SER A 202 1.41 13.65 -2.76
N ARG A 203 1.71 14.58 -1.87
CA ARG A 203 1.18 15.96 -1.93
C ARG A 203 1.99 16.77 -2.95
N GLY A 204 1.49 16.87 -4.19
CA GLY A 204 2.10 17.70 -5.22
C GLY A 204 2.47 16.94 -6.50
N ASN A 205 2.73 17.68 -7.59
CA ASN A 205 3.05 17.14 -8.91
C ASN A 205 4.55 16.91 -9.15
N SER A 206 5.39 17.17 -8.17
CA SER A 206 6.84 17.04 -8.28
C SER A 206 7.42 16.41 -7.02
N ASN A 207 8.53 15.70 -7.18
CA ASN A 207 9.26 15.11 -6.06
C ASN A 207 9.90 16.23 -5.20
N ALA A 208 9.30 16.49 -4.03
CA ALA A 208 9.84 17.38 -3.03
C ALA A 208 10.65 16.61 -1.95
N GLY A 209 11.24 15.45 -2.28
CA GLY A 209 11.91 14.57 -1.32
C GLY A 209 10.93 13.73 -0.48
N VAL A 210 9.67 13.62 -0.91
CA VAL A 210 8.63 12.81 -0.22
C VAL A 210 7.92 11.95 -1.24
N GLY A 211 8.41 10.73 -1.42
CA GLY A 211 7.75 9.66 -2.16
C GLY A 211 6.94 8.78 -1.22
N ILE A 212 5.87 8.17 -1.73
CA ILE A 212 5.03 7.23 -0.99
C ILE A 212 4.93 5.92 -1.76
N ALA A 213 5.06 4.79 -1.05
CA ALA A 213 4.85 3.46 -1.59
C ALA A 213 3.91 2.65 -0.69
N ILE A 214 2.99 1.90 -1.28
CA ILE A 214 2.11 0.98 -0.56
C ILE A 214 2.95 -0.18 -0.06
N ARG A 215 2.92 -0.45 1.24
CA ARG A 215 3.81 -1.42 1.89
C ARG A 215 3.57 -2.85 1.39
N SER A 216 4.66 -3.62 1.23
CA SER A 216 4.66 -4.95 0.60
C SER A 216 3.72 -5.97 1.23
N ASP A 217 3.49 -5.94 2.55
CA ASP A 217 2.54 -6.84 3.22
C ASP A 217 1.08 -6.54 2.81
N ILE A 218 0.74 -5.26 2.63
CA ILE A 218 -0.57 -4.85 2.09
C ILE A 218 -0.70 -5.33 0.64
N VAL A 219 0.33 -5.07 -0.19
CA VAL A 219 0.33 -5.48 -1.61
C VAL A 219 0.16 -6.99 -1.75
N ARG A 220 0.94 -7.78 -1.02
CA ARG A 220 0.88 -9.25 -1.03
C ARG A 220 -0.51 -9.77 -0.68
N ASN A 221 -1.12 -9.21 0.38
CA ASN A 221 -2.47 -9.60 0.79
C ASN A 221 -3.52 -9.23 -0.26
N SER A 222 -3.39 -8.06 -0.89
CA SER A 222 -4.28 -7.63 -1.97
C SER A 222 -4.16 -8.54 -3.19
N VAL A 223 -2.93 -8.84 -3.62
CA VAL A 223 -2.65 -9.73 -4.75
C VAL A 223 -3.28 -11.11 -4.53
N ALA A 224 -3.08 -11.72 -3.35
CA ALA A 224 -3.65 -13.02 -3.03
C ALA A 224 -5.19 -13.03 -3.11
N GLN A 225 -5.84 -11.98 -2.63
CA GLN A 225 -7.30 -11.84 -2.72
C GLN A 225 -7.76 -11.57 -4.15
N MET A 226 -7.09 -10.67 -4.88
CA MET A 226 -7.41 -10.34 -6.27
C MET A 226 -7.33 -11.56 -7.19
N ILE A 227 -6.36 -12.45 -6.99
CA ILE A 227 -6.25 -13.72 -7.74
C ILE A 227 -7.48 -14.62 -7.49
N THR A 228 -7.97 -14.65 -6.25
CA THR A 228 -9.05 -15.57 -5.84
C THR A 228 -10.44 -15.03 -6.10
N THR A 229 -10.65 -13.74 -5.89
CA THR A 229 -12.00 -13.14 -5.85
C THR A 229 -12.19 -11.95 -6.79
N GLY A 230 -11.15 -11.53 -7.50
CA GLY A 230 -11.16 -10.34 -8.36
C GLY A 230 -11.11 -9.01 -7.61
N LYS A 231 -11.13 -9.02 -6.29
CA LYS A 231 -11.09 -7.80 -5.45
C LYS A 231 -10.41 -8.07 -4.12
N ALA A 232 -9.90 -7.02 -3.49
CA ALA A 232 -9.38 -7.09 -2.14
C ALA A 232 -10.38 -6.49 -1.15
N ASP A 233 -10.96 -7.34 -0.32
CA ASP A 233 -11.84 -6.94 0.76
C ASP A 233 -11.04 -6.63 2.03
N ARG A 234 -11.50 -5.65 2.81
CA ARG A 234 -10.87 -5.24 4.08
C ARG A 234 -11.84 -5.44 5.23
N PRO A 235 -11.39 -6.00 6.36
CA PRO A 235 -12.19 -6.06 7.57
C PRO A 235 -12.42 -4.66 8.13
N ALA A 236 -13.65 -4.34 8.48
CA ALA A 236 -14.04 -3.04 9.01
C ALA A 236 -15.17 -3.18 10.03
N LEU A 237 -15.38 -2.14 10.83
CA LEU A 237 -16.54 -2.06 11.71
C LEU A 237 -17.73 -1.31 11.07
N GLY A 238 -17.59 -0.81 9.84
CA GLY A 238 -18.63 -0.01 9.18
C GLY A 238 -18.86 1.34 9.85
N ILE A 239 -17.81 1.90 10.44
CA ILE A 239 -17.82 3.19 11.13
C ILE A 239 -16.71 4.07 10.57
N MET A 240 -16.97 5.38 10.55
CA MET A 240 -15.91 6.36 10.30
C MET A 240 -15.29 6.78 11.62
N ILE A 241 -13.96 6.87 11.63
CA ILE A 241 -13.17 7.23 12.80
C ILE A 241 -12.34 8.49 12.53
N ILE A 242 -12.25 9.34 13.53
CA ILE A 242 -11.37 10.51 13.55
C ILE A 242 -10.29 10.25 14.58
N PRO A 243 -9.00 10.17 14.19
CA PRO A 243 -7.93 10.02 15.15
C PRO A 243 -7.85 11.22 16.08
N LEU A 244 -7.85 10.98 17.38
CA LEU A 244 -7.62 12.00 18.38
C LEU A 244 -6.11 12.19 18.55
N TRP A 245 -5.55 13.17 17.84
CA TRP A 245 -4.16 13.56 18.01
C TRP A 245 -4.07 14.59 19.11
N GLY A 246 -3.62 14.27 20.27
CA GLY A 246 -3.28 15.06 21.44
C GLY A 246 -3.25 16.59 21.43
N LYS A 247 -3.82 17.24 20.44
CA LYS A 247 -3.84 18.71 20.34
C LYS A 247 -5.23 19.23 20.69
N LYS A 248 -5.29 19.96 21.79
CA LYS A 248 -6.48 20.70 22.24
C LYS A 248 -7.16 21.46 21.10
N SER A 249 -6.40 22.04 20.16
CA SER A 249 -6.94 22.77 19.01
C SER A 249 -7.78 21.94 18.03
N GLN A 250 -7.55 20.62 17.92
CA GLN A 250 -8.42 19.76 17.09
C GLN A 250 -9.71 19.41 17.81
N LEU A 251 -9.66 19.21 19.12
CA LEU A 251 -10.83 18.98 19.95
C LEU A 251 -11.71 20.24 19.98
N ASP A 252 -11.11 21.41 20.07
CA ASP A 252 -11.80 22.71 20.01
C ASP A 252 -12.45 22.93 18.63
N LYS A 253 -11.84 22.45 17.55
CA LYS A 253 -12.42 22.50 16.21
C LYS A 253 -13.60 21.54 16.08
N ILE A 254 -13.46 20.30 16.54
CA ILE A 254 -14.54 19.30 16.56
C ILE A 254 -15.70 19.82 17.40
N SER A 255 -15.44 20.41 18.56
CA SER A 255 -16.47 21.00 19.43
C SER A 255 -17.15 22.20 18.79
N LYS A 256 -16.47 23.00 17.96
CA LYS A 256 -17.05 24.11 17.20
C LYS A 256 -17.91 23.64 16.03
N ASP A 257 -17.40 22.64 15.31
CA ASP A 257 -18.13 22.08 14.16
C ASP A 257 -19.36 21.27 14.58
N PHE A 258 -19.38 20.79 15.84
CA PHE A 258 -20.46 19.99 16.43
C PHE A 258 -20.81 20.46 17.87
N PRO A 259 -21.51 21.60 18.02
CA PRO A 259 -21.72 22.24 19.33
C PRO A 259 -22.58 21.46 20.32
N THR A 260 -23.30 20.43 19.87
CA THR A 260 -24.08 19.53 20.74
C THR A 260 -23.26 18.48 21.46
N ILE A 261 -21.94 18.41 21.17
CA ILE A 261 -21.09 17.37 21.71
C ILE A 261 -20.25 17.93 22.85
N THR A 262 -20.65 17.63 24.08
CA THR A 262 -19.76 17.84 25.23
C THR A 262 -18.81 16.65 25.32
N VAL A 263 -17.82 16.61 24.43
CA VAL A 263 -16.79 15.57 24.46
C VAL A 263 -15.77 15.94 25.53
N THR A 264 -15.98 15.50 26.75
CA THR A 264 -14.93 15.48 27.74
C THR A 264 -14.07 14.25 27.46
N ILE A 265 -13.08 14.39 26.57
CA ILE A 265 -12.15 13.33 26.24
C ILE A 265 -11.13 13.25 27.36
N PRO A 266 -11.04 12.13 28.08
CA PRO A 266 -9.91 11.95 28.98
C PRO A 266 -8.68 11.72 28.11
N ASN A 267 -7.80 12.69 28.06
CA ASN A 267 -6.49 12.63 27.46
C ASN A 267 -6.39 11.91 26.08
N THR A 268 -6.18 12.67 25.04
CA THR A 268 -5.32 12.49 23.86
C THR A 268 -5.25 11.13 23.12
N TYR A 269 -5.92 10.07 23.55
CA TYR A 269 -5.83 8.73 22.98
C TYR A 269 -7.21 8.19 22.57
N GLY A 270 -7.26 7.50 21.43
CA GLY A 270 -8.45 6.83 20.93
C GLY A 270 -8.95 7.38 19.59
N LEU A 271 -10.04 6.81 19.13
CA LEU A 271 -10.64 7.09 17.84
C LEU A 271 -12.10 7.53 18.05
N LEU A 272 -12.40 8.76 17.71
CA LEU A 272 -13.77 9.28 17.78
C LEU A 272 -14.57 8.76 16.59
N MET A 273 -15.73 8.16 16.84
CA MET A 273 -16.68 7.83 15.78
C MET A 273 -17.38 9.10 15.28
N ASN A 274 -17.39 9.28 13.95
CA ASN A 274 -18.03 10.45 13.32
C ASN A 274 -19.52 10.20 13.05
N ASP A 275 -20.21 11.31 12.77
CA ASP A 275 -21.64 11.39 12.54
C ASP A 275 -22.08 10.86 11.15
N GLU A 276 -23.37 10.72 11.02
CA GLU A 276 -24.26 10.06 10.07
C GLU A 276 -24.00 10.28 8.56
N LYS A 277 -23.19 11.26 8.17
CA LYS A 277 -23.09 11.67 6.75
C LYS A 277 -22.28 10.73 5.87
N TYR A 278 -21.48 9.85 6.48
CA TYR A 278 -20.49 8.98 5.79
C TYR A 278 -20.50 7.53 6.26
N VAL A 279 -21.41 7.15 7.12
CA VAL A 279 -21.52 5.79 7.65
C VAL A 279 -22.57 5.05 6.83
N ASP A 280 -22.21 3.86 6.34
CA ASP A 280 -23.21 2.87 5.94
C ASP A 280 -24.26 2.80 7.06
N LYS A 281 -25.54 2.97 6.72
CA LYS A 281 -26.68 3.22 7.62
C LYS A 281 -26.84 2.25 8.79
N THR A 282 -25.89 1.37 9.02
CA THR A 282 -25.91 0.35 10.06
C THR A 282 -24.68 0.45 10.97
N ILE A 283 -24.65 1.42 11.88
CA ILE A 283 -23.73 1.39 13.01
C ILE A 283 -23.89 0.04 13.73
N PRO A 284 -22.82 -0.69 14.05
CA PRO A 284 -22.94 -1.94 14.78
C PRO A 284 -23.73 -1.79 16.08
N LYS A 285 -24.58 -2.77 16.36
CA LYS A 285 -25.44 -2.76 17.56
C LYS A 285 -24.61 -2.50 18.82
N GLY A 286 -25.01 -1.49 19.59
CA GLY A 286 -24.37 -1.10 20.85
C GLY A 286 -23.37 0.05 20.71
N LEU A 287 -22.81 0.31 19.55
CA LEU A 287 -22.02 1.51 19.26
C LEU A 287 -22.96 2.69 18.94
N ARG A 288 -22.48 3.90 19.17
CA ARG A 288 -23.21 5.15 18.89
C ARG A 288 -22.26 6.18 18.29
N PRO A 289 -22.76 7.13 17.50
CA PRO A 289 -21.99 8.31 17.11
C PRO A 289 -21.32 8.93 18.35
N TRP A 290 -20.10 9.38 18.17
CA TRP A 290 -19.26 10.04 19.20
C TRP A 290 -18.74 9.13 20.34
N ASP A 291 -18.91 7.83 20.25
CA ASP A 291 -18.13 6.92 21.08
C ASP A 291 -16.64 7.09 20.81
N THR A 292 -15.84 7.11 21.86
CA THR A 292 -14.38 7.08 21.71
C THR A 292 -13.90 5.65 21.84
N ILE A 293 -13.47 5.05 20.74
CA ILE A 293 -12.90 3.69 20.73
C ILE A 293 -11.50 3.74 21.32
N ILE A 294 -11.27 2.91 22.33
CA ILE A 294 -9.99 2.79 23.05
C ILE A 294 -9.46 1.36 23.09
N GLY A 295 -10.16 0.39 22.50
CA GLY A 295 -9.68 -0.98 22.47
C GLY A 295 -10.53 -1.90 21.62
N ILE A 296 -9.89 -2.97 21.13
CA ILE A 296 -10.51 -4.12 20.46
C ILE A 296 -10.07 -5.37 21.21
N ASP A 297 -11.06 -6.16 21.65
CA ASP A 297 -10.89 -7.29 22.54
C ASP A 297 -10.08 -6.90 23.79
N ASN A 298 -8.89 -7.46 23.98
CA ASN A 298 -8.02 -7.19 25.12
C ASN A 298 -6.83 -6.27 24.78
N THR A 299 -6.86 -5.62 23.61
CA THR A 299 -5.79 -4.75 23.13
C THR A 299 -6.23 -3.30 23.18
N PHE A 300 -5.48 -2.45 23.87
CA PHE A 300 -5.70 -1.00 23.83
C PHE A 300 -5.35 -0.45 22.45
N ILE A 301 -6.11 0.55 22.02
CA ILE A 301 -5.96 1.25 20.75
C ILE A 301 -5.78 2.74 21.02
N ASN A 302 -4.64 3.27 20.65
CA ASN A 302 -4.33 4.70 20.88
C ASN A 302 -4.48 5.56 19.63
N ASN A 303 -4.43 4.94 18.44
CA ASN A 303 -4.45 5.67 17.18
C ASN A 303 -5.01 4.79 16.04
N GLY A 304 -5.20 5.40 14.86
CA GLY A 304 -5.74 4.71 13.70
C GLY A 304 -4.85 3.58 13.15
N VAL A 305 -3.53 3.63 13.41
CA VAL A 305 -2.58 2.57 13.00
C VAL A 305 -2.87 1.30 13.77
N GLU A 306 -2.86 1.41 15.10
CA GLU A 306 -3.10 0.28 15.99
C GLU A 306 -4.49 -0.32 15.76
N PHE A 307 -5.49 0.53 15.49
CA PHE A 307 -6.83 0.10 15.12
C PHE A 307 -6.82 -0.73 13.83
N SER A 308 -6.18 -0.22 12.79
CA SER A 308 -6.05 -0.88 11.51
C SER A 308 -5.28 -2.20 11.62
N ASP A 309 -4.14 -2.17 12.31
CA ASP A 309 -3.30 -3.34 12.55
C ASP A 309 -4.02 -4.44 13.35
N LYS A 310 -4.91 -4.03 14.23
CA LYS A 310 -5.70 -4.99 14.98
C LYS A 310 -6.81 -5.57 14.10
N LEU A 311 -7.54 -4.73 13.34
CA LEU A 311 -8.64 -5.19 12.50
C LEU A 311 -8.21 -6.09 11.36
N ILE A 312 -7.06 -5.86 10.74
CA ILE A 312 -6.59 -6.66 9.60
C ILE A 312 -6.35 -8.13 9.96
N ASN A 313 -6.24 -8.45 11.24
CA ASN A 313 -6.06 -9.82 11.71
C ASN A 313 -7.38 -10.58 11.93
N TYR A 314 -8.53 -9.94 11.72
CA TYR A 314 -9.84 -10.59 11.79
C TYR A 314 -10.35 -10.92 10.39
N HIS A 315 -11.24 -11.89 10.34
CA HIS A 315 -11.98 -12.24 9.13
C HIS A 315 -13.32 -11.50 9.10
N ILE A 316 -13.81 -11.27 7.89
CA ILE A 316 -15.16 -10.75 7.69
C ILE A 316 -16.14 -11.78 8.25
N GLY A 317 -17.06 -11.32 9.11
CA GLY A 317 -17.98 -12.19 9.84
C GLY A 317 -17.59 -12.48 11.30
N ASP A 318 -16.33 -12.24 11.67
CA ASP A 318 -15.91 -12.39 13.07
C ASP A 318 -16.68 -11.45 13.99
N ARG A 319 -16.79 -11.84 15.26
CA ARG A 319 -17.39 -11.03 16.32
C ARG A 319 -16.34 -10.65 17.34
N ILE A 320 -16.23 -9.36 17.59
CA ILE A 320 -15.20 -8.78 18.47
C ILE A 320 -15.84 -7.95 19.58
N ASN A 321 -15.07 -7.68 20.62
CA ASN A 321 -15.49 -6.75 21.68
C ASN A 321 -14.79 -5.42 21.46
N VAL A 322 -15.55 -4.32 21.49
CA VAL A 322 -15.03 -2.97 21.34
C VAL A 322 -15.12 -2.25 22.67
N SER A 323 -13.98 -1.80 23.18
CA SER A 323 -13.91 -0.97 24.39
C SER A 323 -14.03 0.48 23.99
N ILE A 324 -14.95 1.19 24.65
CA ILE A 324 -15.26 2.60 24.34
C ILE A 324 -15.30 3.44 25.61
N ILE A 325 -15.18 4.75 25.40
CA ILE A 325 -15.60 5.76 26.40
C ILE A 325 -16.84 6.48 25.84
N ARG A 326 -17.91 6.47 26.61
CA ARG A 326 -19.16 7.18 26.37
C ARG A 326 -19.59 7.90 27.66
N ASP A 327 -19.90 9.19 27.57
CA ASP A 327 -20.35 9.99 28.75
C ASP A 327 -19.41 9.84 29.97
N LYS A 328 -18.09 9.88 29.72
CA LYS A 328 -17.01 9.69 30.71
C LYS A 328 -16.98 8.29 31.37
N ARG A 329 -17.72 7.33 30.84
CA ARG A 329 -17.79 5.96 31.37
C ARG A 329 -17.10 5.00 30.40
N PHE A 330 -16.32 4.09 30.96
CA PHE A 330 -15.78 2.95 30.23
C PHE A 330 -16.92 1.93 30.01
N LEU A 331 -17.08 1.51 28.75
CA LEU A 331 -18.02 0.47 28.36
C LEU A 331 -17.34 -0.54 27.46
N ARG A 332 -17.78 -1.79 27.53
CA ARG A 332 -17.37 -2.85 26.62
C ARG A 332 -18.57 -3.33 25.83
N ILE A 333 -18.57 -3.03 24.55
CA ILE A 333 -19.60 -3.46 23.60
C ILE A 333 -19.19 -4.83 23.07
N LYS A 334 -20.02 -5.84 23.31
CA LYS A 334 -19.77 -7.24 22.93
C LYS A 334 -20.38 -7.55 21.56
N ASP A 335 -19.84 -8.58 20.93
CA ASP A 335 -20.38 -9.18 19.69
C ASP A 335 -20.52 -8.20 18.52
N VAL A 336 -19.60 -7.24 18.41
CA VAL A 336 -19.55 -6.32 17.29
C VAL A 336 -19.08 -7.07 16.04
N LEU A 337 -19.92 -7.08 15.00
CA LEU A 337 -19.66 -7.80 13.76
C LEU A 337 -18.60 -7.08 12.92
N VAL A 338 -17.57 -7.80 12.52
CA VAL A 338 -16.59 -7.36 11.52
C VAL A 338 -17.22 -7.51 10.13
N LYS A 339 -17.31 -6.40 9.41
CA LYS A 339 -17.92 -6.29 8.09
C LYS A 339 -16.87 -6.07 7.01
N VAL A 340 -17.29 -6.17 5.74
CA VAL A 340 -16.50 -5.67 4.62
C VAL A 340 -16.49 -4.15 4.67
N LEU A 341 -15.32 -3.55 4.44
CA LEU A 341 -15.23 -2.12 4.20
C LEU A 341 -15.77 -1.81 2.81
N HIS A 342 -16.98 -1.24 2.77
CA HIS A 342 -17.55 -0.75 1.52
C HIS A 342 -16.95 0.60 1.16
N ILE A 343 -16.32 0.66 0.00
CA ILE A 343 -15.77 1.88 -0.57
C ILE A 343 -16.48 2.15 -1.88
N ASP A 344 -17.02 3.35 -1.96
CA ASP A 344 -17.48 3.89 -3.22
C ASP A 344 -16.24 4.40 -3.98
N ALA A 345 -15.72 3.56 -4.87
CA ALA A 345 -14.52 3.87 -5.63
C ALA A 345 -14.70 5.15 -6.45
N ASP A 346 -15.89 5.40 -6.98
CA ASP A 346 -16.20 6.58 -7.78
C ASP A 346 -16.10 7.87 -6.96
N LYS A 347 -16.55 7.85 -5.70
CA LYS A 347 -16.42 8.99 -4.79
C LYS A 347 -14.98 9.22 -4.33
N MET A 348 -14.19 8.17 -4.26
CA MET A 348 -12.81 8.26 -3.81
C MET A 348 -11.89 8.94 -4.83
N TYR A 349 -12.19 8.81 -6.13
CA TYR A 349 -11.37 9.34 -7.22
C TYR A 349 -11.92 10.62 -7.84
N CYS A 350 -13.07 11.13 -7.39
CA CYS A 350 -13.69 12.40 -7.84
C CYS A 350 -13.88 12.51 -9.37
N THR A 351 -13.96 11.40 -10.06
CA THR A 351 -14.23 11.35 -11.52
C THR A 351 -15.52 10.58 -11.72
N GLY A 352 -16.54 11.25 -12.24
CA GLY A 352 -17.91 10.72 -12.38
C GLY A 352 -18.12 9.63 -13.44
N VAL A 353 -17.24 8.62 -13.50
CA VAL A 353 -17.31 7.53 -14.47
C VAL A 353 -17.68 6.22 -13.78
N LYS A 354 -18.72 5.56 -14.31
CA LYS A 354 -19.22 4.27 -13.81
C LYS A 354 -18.26 3.14 -14.18
N ILE A 355 -17.83 2.36 -13.19
CA ILE A 355 -17.10 1.10 -13.41
C ILE A 355 -18.03 0.13 -14.14
N PRO A 356 -17.65 -0.43 -15.31
CA PRO A 356 -18.42 -1.52 -15.88
C PRO A 356 -18.40 -2.71 -14.92
N PRO A 357 -19.52 -3.44 -14.76
CA PRO A 357 -19.56 -4.60 -13.88
C PRO A 357 -18.52 -5.61 -14.36
N LEU A 358 -17.60 -6.00 -13.46
CA LEU A 358 -16.71 -7.13 -13.66
C LEU A 358 -17.61 -8.34 -13.99
N LYS A 359 -17.39 -8.97 -15.14
CA LYS A 359 -18.17 -10.15 -15.52
C LYS A 359 -17.96 -11.25 -14.48
N PRO A 360 -19.00 -11.70 -13.77
CA PRO A 360 -18.86 -12.81 -12.84
C PRO A 360 -19.04 -14.09 -13.62
N GLU A 361 -18.00 -14.64 -14.22
CA GLU A 361 -18.00 -16.03 -14.65
C GLU A 361 -16.59 -16.58 -14.77
N ILE A 362 -16.00 -16.91 -13.63
CA ILE A 362 -15.02 -18.00 -13.60
C ILE A 362 -15.85 -19.27 -13.35
N LYS A 363 -16.23 -20.01 -14.40
CA LYS A 363 -16.66 -21.38 -14.25
C LYS A 363 -15.50 -22.17 -13.63
N LYS A 364 -15.73 -22.71 -12.44
CA LYS A 364 -14.83 -23.69 -11.84
C LYS A 364 -14.71 -24.90 -12.77
N PRO A 365 -13.51 -25.50 -12.86
CA PRO A 365 -13.30 -26.75 -13.59
C PRO A 365 -14.07 -27.90 -12.97
#